data_be8796641dc53b71f03a2796e3216933
#
_entry.id   be8796641dc53b71f03a2796e3216933
#
_cell.length_a   1.000
_cell.length_b   1.000
_cell.length_c   1.000
_cell.angle_alpha   90.00
_cell.angle_beta   90.00
_cell.angle_gamma   90.00
#
_symmetry.space_group_name_H-M   'P 1'
#
loop_
_entity.id
_entity.type
_entity.pdbx_description
1 polymer ?
#
loop_
_entity_poly.entity_id
_entity_poly.type
_entity_poly.pdbx_seq_one_letter_code
_entity_poly.pdbx_strand_id
1 'polypeptide(L)'
;MTSKKLRVGVLFGGRSGEHEISLRSARSILQAIDRRKYEVVELGITREGRWLSGQPARAMLTAEAAEPGTARRDPRGRAAGGAAATTAAGISIAAAAGEPAAGTGLDVVFPVLHGTFGEDGTVQGLFELADVAYVGSGVLGSAAAMDKDAMKRLFAAAGLPMTPHVTILRSAWRADPGRAMRRIDKELRYPLFVKPANLGSSVGISKVKTRAEISAAMELAANFDRKIVIEQGVGGPGVKPRELEVAVLGNDAPEASVVGEIIPAREFYDYEAKYELSGPDESRCLIPARLTAAQTNKIRAMAVAAFQACECSGLARVDFLMAPASQGRPAEILLNEVNTLPGFTSISMYPKLWIASGVPYLKLIDRLIELAMERHKERAETRFSR
;
A
#
# COMPACT_ATOMS: atom_id res chain seq x y z
N MET A 1 34.77 -1.73 21.39
CA MET A 1 33.45 -2.08 21.92
C MET A 1 32.55 -2.33 20.73
N THR A 2 32.09 -3.56 20.47
CA THR A 2 31.10 -3.85 19.43
C THR A 2 29.77 -3.21 19.85
N SER A 3 29.28 -2.22 19.11
CA SER A 3 27.96 -1.66 19.40
C SER A 3 26.91 -2.78 19.33
N LYS A 4 26.00 -2.81 20.29
CA LYS A 4 24.88 -3.76 20.29
C LYS A 4 24.10 -3.60 18.98
N LYS A 5 23.88 -4.69 18.25
CA LYS A 5 23.06 -4.67 17.03
C LYS A 5 21.61 -4.34 17.37
N LEU A 6 20.95 -3.55 16.53
CA LEU A 6 19.50 -3.36 16.62
C LEU A 6 18.79 -4.66 16.24
N ARG A 7 17.76 -5.03 17.00
CA ARG A 7 16.89 -6.19 16.73
C ARG A 7 15.71 -5.76 15.88
N VAL A 8 15.71 -6.20 14.62
CA VAL A 8 14.73 -5.85 13.60
C VAL A 8 13.77 -7.00 13.37
N GLY A 9 12.50 -6.83 13.71
CA GLY A 9 11.46 -7.79 13.37
C GLY A 9 10.94 -7.55 11.94
N VAL A 10 11.21 -8.44 10.99
CA VAL A 10 10.60 -8.37 9.65
C VAL A 10 9.27 -9.10 9.70
N LEU A 11 8.16 -8.35 9.57
CA LEU A 11 6.80 -8.87 9.68
C LEU A 11 6.16 -9.02 8.31
N PHE A 12 5.67 -10.23 7.99
CA PHE A 12 5.15 -10.57 6.67
C PHE A 12 3.95 -11.53 6.72
N GLY A 13 3.31 -11.73 5.55
CA GLY A 13 2.13 -12.55 5.38
C GLY A 13 0.84 -11.73 5.53
N GLY A 14 -0.03 -12.13 6.44
CA GLY A 14 -1.29 -11.43 6.73
C GLY A 14 -2.51 -12.04 6.07
N ARG A 15 -3.68 -11.52 6.43
CA ARG A 15 -5.00 -12.01 6.00
C ARG A 15 -5.50 -11.38 4.69
N SER A 16 -4.75 -10.44 4.13
CA SER A 16 -5.13 -9.75 2.89
C SER A 16 -4.97 -10.65 1.66
N GLY A 17 -5.57 -10.24 0.55
CA GLY A 17 -5.37 -10.86 -0.76
C GLY A 17 -3.94 -10.74 -1.30
N GLU A 18 -3.10 -9.91 -0.67
CA GLU A 18 -1.70 -9.65 -1.06
C GLU A 18 -0.68 -10.45 -0.24
N HIS A 19 -1.12 -11.51 0.44
CA HIS A 19 -0.28 -12.38 1.27
C HIS A 19 1.01 -12.81 0.57
N GLU A 20 0.91 -13.30 -0.67
CA GLU A 20 2.04 -13.80 -1.46
C GLU A 20 3.06 -12.69 -1.80
N ILE A 21 2.57 -11.49 -2.08
CA ILE A 21 3.41 -10.32 -2.36
C ILE A 21 4.20 -9.93 -1.11
N SER A 22 3.55 -10.01 0.05
CA SER A 22 4.18 -9.80 1.34
C SER A 22 5.35 -10.77 1.57
N LEU A 23 5.16 -12.06 1.29
CA LEU A 23 6.23 -13.07 1.42
C LEU A 23 7.39 -12.81 0.44
N ARG A 24 7.11 -12.43 -0.81
CA ARG A 24 8.15 -12.06 -1.79
C ARG A 24 8.94 -10.83 -1.36
N SER A 25 8.25 -9.78 -0.89
CA SER A 25 8.89 -8.55 -0.38
C SER A 25 9.76 -8.84 0.84
N ALA A 26 9.27 -9.66 1.78
CA ALA A 26 10.05 -10.06 2.96
C ALA A 26 11.33 -10.83 2.58
N ARG A 27 11.26 -11.77 1.63
CA ARG A 27 12.46 -12.48 1.12
C ARG A 27 13.49 -11.49 0.58
N SER A 28 13.08 -10.50 -0.20
CA SER A 28 13.99 -9.48 -0.75
C SER A 28 14.67 -8.66 0.35
N ILE A 29 13.93 -8.24 1.37
CA ILE A 29 14.50 -7.51 2.51
C ILE A 29 15.44 -8.40 3.30
N LEU A 30 15.06 -9.63 3.64
CA LEU A 30 15.85 -10.59 4.41
C LEU A 30 17.17 -10.98 3.73
N GLN A 31 17.20 -10.96 2.39
CA GLN A 31 18.41 -11.19 1.60
C GLN A 31 19.34 -9.96 1.58
N ALA A 32 18.78 -8.75 1.62
CA ALA A 32 19.53 -7.52 1.45
C ALA A 32 19.96 -6.86 2.77
N ILE A 33 19.23 -7.06 3.86
CA ILE A 33 19.48 -6.40 5.15
C ILE A 33 20.86 -6.72 5.73
N ASP A 34 21.58 -5.71 6.20
CA ASP A 34 22.96 -5.87 6.71
C ASP A 34 22.99 -6.56 8.08
N ARG A 35 23.24 -7.86 8.08
CA ARG A 35 23.36 -8.69 9.29
C ARG A 35 24.53 -8.30 10.23
N ARG A 36 25.43 -7.43 9.78
CA ARG A 36 26.50 -6.88 10.65
C ARG A 36 25.94 -5.79 11.56
N LYS A 37 24.92 -5.03 11.09
CA LYS A 37 24.25 -3.95 11.83
C LYS A 37 23.05 -4.46 12.61
N TYR A 38 22.30 -5.42 12.06
CA TYR A 38 21.01 -5.84 12.54
C TYR A 38 20.98 -7.31 12.94
N GLU A 39 20.36 -7.60 14.08
CA GLU A 39 19.87 -8.92 14.45
C GLU A 39 18.43 -9.04 13.94
N VAL A 40 18.18 -9.95 13.01
CA VAL A 40 16.89 -10.03 12.31
C VAL A 40 16.06 -11.17 12.85
N VAL A 41 14.81 -10.85 13.20
CA VAL A 41 13.79 -11.79 13.66
C VAL A 41 12.69 -11.88 12.61
N GLU A 42 12.44 -13.08 12.11
CA GLU A 42 11.34 -13.34 11.17
C GLU A 42 10.02 -13.48 11.94
N LEU A 43 9.02 -12.67 11.57
CA LEU A 43 7.66 -12.66 12.11
C LEU A 43 6.67 -12.91 10.98
N GLY A 44 5.87 -13.95 11.09
CA GLY A 44 4.89 -14.31 10.07
C GLY A 44 3.46 -14.20 10.58
N ILE A 45 2.52 -13.80 9.72
CA ILE A 45 1.09 -13.90 9.96
C ILE A 45 0.49 -14.81 8.89
N THR A 46 -0.16 -15.91 9.31
CA THR A 46 -0.79 -16.82 8.36
C THR A 46 -2.05 -16.19 7.73
N ARG A 47 -2.61 -16.83 6.70
CA ARG A 47 -3.88 -16.40 6.08
C ARG A 47 -5.06 -16.40 7.04
N GLU A 48 -5.02 -17.26 8.07
CA GLU A 48 -6.02 -17.33 9.16
C GLU A 48 -5.77 -16.28 10.27
N GLY A 49 -4.64 -15.54 10.19
CA GLY A 49 -4.29 -14.49 11.15
C GLY A 49 -3.50 -14.99 12.36
N ARG A 50 -2.91 -16.18 12.32
CA ARG A 50 -2.04 -16.67 13.41
C ARG A 50 -0.64 -16.06 13.26
N TRP A 51 -0.11 -15.58 14.38
CA TRP A 51 1.23 -15.03 14.45
C TRP A 51 2.27 -16.13 14.71
N LEU A 52 3.37 -16.09 13.99
CA LEU A 52 4.47 -17.05 14.05
C LEU A 52 5.80 -16.30 14.20
N SER A 53 6.80 -16.90 14.86
CA SER A 53 8.16 -16.36 14.94
C SER A 53 9.21 -17.43 14.73
N GLY A 54 10.43 -17.01 14.35
CA GLY A 54 11.58 -17.89 14.19
C GLY A 54 11.36 -18.97 13.12
N GLN A 55 11.64 -20.24 13.44
CA GLN A 55 11.55 -21.34 12.47
C GLN A 55 10.17 -21.49 11.80
N PRO A 56 9.03 -21.45 12.52
CA PRO A 56 7.70 -21.49 11.88
C PRO A 56 7.44 -20.34 10.90
N ALA A 57 7.86 -19.11 11.23
CA ALA A 57 7.76 -17.98 10.33
C ALA A 57 8.66 -18.16 9.09
N ARG A 58 9.90 -18.62 9.30
CA ARG A 58 10.84 -18.91 8.21
C ARG A 58 10.31 -20.00 7.27
N ALA A 59 9.62 -21.02 7.80
CA ALA A 59 9.02 -22.06 6.99
C ALA A 59 7.96 -21.52 6.01
N MET A 60 7.21 -20.46 6.37
CA MET A 60 6.28 -19.79 5.45
C MET A 60 7.00 -19.22 4.23
N LEU A 61 8.22 -18.68 4.40
CA LEU A 61 8.99 -18.12 3.29
C LEU A 61 9.53 -19.21 2.35
N THR A 62 9.76 -20.43 2.83
CA THR A 62 10.33 -21.53 2.05
C THR A 62 9.26 -22.41 1.38
N ALA A 63 8.11 -22.62 2.02
CA ALA A 63 7.04 -23.47 1.51
C ALA A 63 6.52 -23.01 0.15
N GLU A 64 6.42 -21.70 -0.06
CA GLU A 64 5.95 -21.11 -1.31
C GLU A 64 7.00 -21.07 -2.44
N ALA A 65 8.29 -21.16 -2.10
CA ALA A 65 9.35 -21.27 -3.10
C ALA A 65 9.32 -22.63 -3.85
N ALA A 66 8.57 -23.61 -3.34
CA ALA A 66 8.50 -24.96 -3.89
C ALA A 66 7.31 -25.21 -4.85
N GLU A 67 6.34 -24.27 -4.97
CA GLU A 67 5.18 -24.47 -5.86
C GLU A 67 4.92 -23.28 -6.80
N PRO A 68 5.30 -23.35 -8.07
CA PRO A 68 4.63 -22.59 -9.13
C PRO A 68 3.42 -23.39 -9.61
N GLY A 69 2.24 -23.04 -9.13
CA GLY A 69 0.98 -23.38 -9.77
C GLY A 69 0.45 -24.80 -9.59
N THR A 70 -0.29 -25.06 -8.52
CA THR A 70 -1.49 -25.93 -8.51
C THR A 70 -2.27 -25.75 -7.20
N ALA A 71 -2.94 -24.62 -7.03
CA ALA A 71 -4.02 -24.55 -6.06
C ALA A 71 -5.31 -25.09 -6.71
N ARG A 72 -5.55 -26.39 -6.63
CA ARG A 72 -6.88 -26.96 -6.87
C ARG A 72 -7.82 -26.40 -5.80
N ARG A 73 -8.74 -25.55 -6.19
CA ARG A 73 -9.92 -25.20 -5.40
C ARG A 73 -10.77 -26.44 -5.21
N ASP A 74 -10.90 -26.91 -3.96
CA ASP A 74 -11.96 -27.83 -3.59
C ASP A 74 -13.25 -27.02 -3.37
N PRO A 75 -14.34 -27.29 -4.13
CA PRO A 75 -15.58 -26.52 -4.03
C PRO A 75 -16.49 -26.99 -2.87
N ARG A 76 -16.04 -27.83 -1.97
CA ARG A 76 -16.86 -28.35 -0.88
C ARG A 76 -16.29 -27.99 0.49
N GLY A 77 -16.56 -26.74 0.91
CA GLY A 77 -16.36 -26.32 2.29
C GLY A 77 -17.23 -27.16 3.25
N ARG A 78 -16.65 -28.14 3.91
CA ARG A 78 -17.15 -28.72 5.17
C ARG A 78 -16.10 -28.50 6.23
N ALA A 79 -16.43 -27.68 7.21
CA ALA A 79 -15.71 -27.56 8.45
C ALA A 79 -15.67 -28.93 9.13
N ALA A 80 -14.49 -29.55 9.17
CA ALA A 80 -14.21 -30.66 10.05
C ALA A 80 -14.02 -30.11 11.47
N GLY A 81 -14.88 -30.52 12.36
CA GLY A 81 -14.90 -30.11 13.73
C GLY A 81 -13.71 -30.62 14.55
N GLY A 82 -13.47 -29.93 15.66
CA GLY A 82 -12.74 -30.45 16.81
C GLY A 82 -11.22 -30.23 16.73
N ALA A 83 -10.77 -29.02 16.82
CA ALA A 83 -9.44 -28.74 17.35
C ALA A 83 -9.64 -28.00 18.68
N ALA A 84 -9.18 -28.66 19.76
CA ALA A 84 -9.05 -28.04 21.07
C ALA A 84 -8.54 -26.61 20.93
N ALA A 85 -9.14 -25.71 21.71
CA ALA A 85 -8.60 -24.38 21.93
C ALA A 85 -7.19 -24.53 22.52
N THR A 86 -6.22 -24.70 21.65
CA THR A 86 -4.84 -24.43 21.97
C THR A 86 -4.84 -22.92 22.16
N THR A 87 -4.81 -22.51 23.43
CA THR A 87 -4.45 -21.16 23.82
C THR A 87 -3.34 -20.74 22.87
N ALA A 88 -3.63 -19.73 22.07
CA ALA A 88 -2.62 -19.11 21.24
C ALA A 88 -1.44 -18.83 22.16
N ALA A 89 -0.33 -19.54 21.96
CA ALA A 89 0.97 -19.02 22.31
C ALA A 89 1.13 -17.81 21.40
N GLY A 90 0.29 -16.78 21.65
CA GLY A 90 0.39 -15.51 21.02
C GLY A 90 1.79 -15.06 21.33
N ILE A 91 2.58 -14.84 20.31
CA ILE A 91 3.65 -13.89 20.45
C ILE A 91 2.89 -12.64 20.85
N SER A 92 2.85 -12.42 22.15
CA SER A 92 2.51 -11.11 22.65
C SER A 92 3.53 -10.21 21.96
N ILE A 93 3.09 -9.31 21.06
CA ILE A 93 3.96 -8.23 20.61
C ILE A 93 4.43 -7.47 21.85
N ALA A 94 3.60 -7.35 22.89
CA ALA A 94 4.04 -6.92 24.21
C ALA A 94 5.13 -7.83 24.81
N ALA A 95 5.10 -9.15 24.62
CA ALA A 95 6.21 -10.04 25.04
C ALA A 95 7.39 -10.00 24.04
N ALA A 96 7.16 -9.67 22.77
CA ALA A 96 8.23 -9.38 21.81
C ALA A 96 8.78 -7.95 21.98
N ALA A 97 7.98 -7.00 22.43
CA ALA A 97 8.35 -5.64 22.80
C ALA A 97 9.05 -5.57 24.17
N GLY A 98 8.97 -6.66 24.96
CA GLY A 98 9.75 -6.82 26.16
C GLY A 98 9.14 -6.18 27.40
N GLU A 99 8.72 -7.00 28.36
CA GLU A 99 9.10 -6.65 29.75
C GLU A 99 10.63 -6.56 29.79
N PRO A 100 11.23 -5.70 30.65
CA PRO A 100 12.66 -5.45 30.69
C PRO A 100 13.45 -6.62 31.33
N ALA A 101 13.21 -7.84 30.88
CA ALA A 101 14.16 -8.93 31.01
C ALA A 101 15.23 -8.69 29.95
N ALA A 102 16.36 -8.18 30.39
CA ALA A 102 17.48 -7.76 29.58
C ALA A 102 17.67 -8.64 28.32
N GLY A 103 17.38 -8.10 27.13
CA GLY A 103 17.88 -8.65 25.88
C GLY A 103 16.90 -9.38 24.98
N THR A 104 15.59 -9.41 25.22
CA THR A 104 14.63 -10.21 24.41
C THR A 104 13.66 -9.41 23.53
N GLY A 105 13.55 -8.07 23.67
CA GLY A 105 12.64 -7.23 22.92
C GLY A 105 13.13 -6.88 21.51
N LEU A 106 12.22 -6.48 20.61
CA LEU A 106 12.53 -5.89 19.31
C LEU A 106 12.81 -4.39 19.51
N ASP A 107 13.82 -3.86 18.81
CA ASP A 107 14.06 -2.42 18.78
C ASP A 107 13.18 -1.75 17.72
N VAL A 108 12.89 -2.45 16.60
CA VAL A 108 12.07 -1.93 15.51
C VAL A 108 11.39 -3.06 14.74
N VAL A 109 10.19 -2.82 14.25
CA VAL A 109 9.48 -3.71 13.32
C VAL A 109 9.54 -3.12 11.90
N PHE A 110 9.88 -3.96 10.93
CA PHE A 110 9.75 -3.66 9.50
C PHE A 110 8.53 -4.41 8.96
N PRO A 111 7.34 -3.79 8.95
CA PRO A 111 6.16 -4.43 8.39
C PRO A 111 6.27 -4.46 6.87
N VAL A 112 5.99 -5.63 6.30
CA VAL A 112 5.95 -5.88 4.85
C VAL A 112 4.58 -6.48 4.53
N LEU A 113 3.55 -5.88 5.13
CA LEU A 113 2.16 -6.30 5.00
C LEU A 113 1.47 -5.39 3.99
N HIS A 114 0.88 -5.96 2.94
CA HIS A 114 0.18 -5.20 1.91
C HIS A 114 -1.34 -5.34 2.06
N GLY A 115 -2.07 -4.26 1.76
CA GLY A 115 -3.52 -4.21 1.81
C GLY A 115 -4.12 -4.16 3.22
N THR A 116 -5.34 -4.67 3.35
CA THR A 116 -6.13 -4.62 4.59
C THR A 116 -5.41 -5.29 5.75
N PHE A 117 -5.53 -4.71 6.95
CA PHE A 117 -4.82 -5.05 8.20
C PHE A 117 -3.32 -4.72 8.21
N GLY A 118 -2.72 -4.40 7.06
CA GLY A 118 -1.31 -4.01 6.94
C GLY A 118 -1.12 -2.52 6.73
N GLU A 119 -1.94 -1.90 5.88
CA GLU A 119 -1.82 -0.50 5.44
C GLU A 119 -2.93 0.41 5.97
N ASP A 120 -3.87 -0.11 6.76
CA ASP A 120 -5.09 0.58 7.19
C ASP A 120 -5.05 1.15 8.62
N GLY A 121 -3.88 1.16 9.25
CA GLY A 121 -3.71 1.63 10.61
C GLY A 121 -3.88 0.56 11.70
N THR A 122 -4.41 -0.62 11.34
CA THR A 122 -4.72 -1.68 12.31
C THR A 122 -3.45 -2.24 12.98
N VAL A 123 -2.47 -2.67 12.18
CA VAL A 123 -1.21 -3.18 12.73
C VAL A 123 -0.36 -2.07 13.34
N GLN A 124 -0.43 -0.86 12.78
CA GLN A 124 0.24 0.32 13.33
C GLN A 124 -0.28 0.64 14.74
N GLY A 125 -1.61 0.58 14.95
CA GLY A 125 -2.20 0.74 16.29
C GLY A 125 -1.70 -0.29 17.30
N LEU A 126 -1.44 -1.52 16.86
CA LEU A 126 -0.85 -2.54 17.71
C LEU A 126 0.59 -2.20 18.11
N PHE A 127 1.42 -1.70 17.18
CA PHE A 127 2.79 -1.27 17.47
C PHE A 127 2.81 -0.03 18.39
N GLU A 128 1.87 0.90 18.21
CA GLU A 128 1.70 2.06 19.08
C GLU A 128 1.40 1.66 20.54
N LEU A 129 0.46 0.70 20.73
CA LEU A 129 0.11 0.18 22.05
C LEU A 129 1.24 -0.63 22.71
N ALA A 130 2.09 -1.27 21.88
CA ALA A 130 3.23 -2.04 22.33
C ALA A 130 4.49 -1.18 22.55
N ASP A 131 4.43 0.12 22.27
CA ASP A 131 5.56 1.07 22.36
C ASP A 131 6.82 0.57 21.60
N VAL A 132 6.63 0.09 20.35
CA VAL A 132 7.70 -0.41 19.49
C VAL A 132 7.83 0.47 18.27
N ALA A 133 9.08 0.86 17.92
CA ALA A 133 9.34 1.54 16.66
C ALA A 133 8.94 0.67 15.46
N TYR A 134 8.43 1.28 14.39
CA TYR A 134 8.10 0.55 13.16
C TYR A 134 8.29 1.41 11.92
N VAL A 135 8.65 0.77 10.81
CA VAL A 135 8.84 1.40 9.51
C VAL A 135 7.49 1.72 8.88
N GLY A 136 7.41 2.87 8.25
CA GLY A 136 6.22 3.33 7.52
C GLY A 136 5.38 4.36 8.29
N SER A 137 4.22 4.67 7.77
CA SER A 137 3.31 5.68 8.31
C SER A 137 2.69 5.26 9.64
N GLY A 138 2.35 6.24 10.46
CA GLY A 138 1.59 6.03 11.70
C GLY A 138 0.15 5.61 11.44
N VAL A 139 -0.64 5.48 12.53
CA VAL A 139 -2.04 5.06 12.46
C VAL A 139 -2.85 5.97 11.55
N LEU A 140 -2.74 7.29 11.74
CA LEU A 140 -3.51 8.26 10.96
C LEU A 140 -3.14 8.20 9.47
N GLY A 141 -1.85 8.28 9.14
CA GLY A 141 -1.38 8.29 7.75
C GLY A 141 -1.76 7.00 7.01
N SER A 142 -1.60 5.84 7.66
CA SER A 142 -1.99 4.56 7.11
C SER A 142 -3.51 4.48 6.85
N ALA A 143 -4.34 4.81 7.84
CA ALA A 143 -5.78 4.76 7.71
C ALA A 143 -6.33 5.77 6.70
N ALA A 144 -5.79 7.00 6.69
CA ALA A 144 -6.21 8.06 5.79
C ALA A 144 -5.84 7.78 4.33
N ALA A 145 -4.64 7.25 4.08
CA ALA A 145 -4.18 6.90 2.74
C ALA A 145 -4.89 5.65 2.19
N MET A 146 -5.27 4.70 3.05
CA MET A 146 -5.98 3.49 2.63
C MET A 146 -7.41 3.79 2.18
N ASP A 147 -8.12 4.69 2.87
CA ASP A 147 -9.49 5.08 2.54
C ASP A 147 -9.51 6.14 1.43
N LYS A 148 -9.83 5.72 0.20
CA LYS A 148 -9.83 6.59 -1.00
C LYS A 148 -10.69 7.85 -0.85
N ASP A 149 -11.77 7.81 -0.09
CA ASP A 149 -12.62 8.98 0.15
C ASP A 149 -11.95 9.95 1.15
N ALA A 150 -11.38 9.43 2.26
CA ALA A 150 -10.66 10.25 3.23
C ALA A 150 -9.42 10.88 2.59
N MET A 151 -8.62 10.10 1.90
CA MET A 151 -7.44 10.54 1.15
C MET A 151 -7.76 11.67 0.17
N LYS A 152 -8.84 11.51 -0.64
CA LYS A 152 -9.26 12.56 -1.60
C LYS A 152 -9.74 13.84 -0.92
N ARG A 153 -10.36 13.74 0.25
CA ARG A 153 -10.71 14.95 1.04
C ARG A 153 -9.46 15.68 1.54
N LEU A 154 -8.43 14.95 1.97
CA LEU A 154 -7.15 15.54 2.37
C LEU A 154 -6.44 16.20 1.17
N PHE A 155 -6.44 15.56 0.01
CA PHE A 155 -5.92 16.15 -1.22
C PHE A 155 -6.66 17.45 -1.59
N ALA A 156 -8.00 17.46 -1.48
CA ALA A 156 -8.80 18.65 -1.74
C ALA A 156 -8.46 19.79 -0.77
N ALA A 157 -8.32 19.48 0.52
CA ALA A 157 -7.93 20.44 1.54
C ALA A 157 -6.54 21.03 1.30
N ALA A 158 -5.61 20.23 0.74
CA ALA A 158 -4.28 20.65 0.34
C ALA A 158 -4.22 21.32 -1.05
N GLY A 159 -5.34 21.50 -1.75
CA GLY A 159 -5.41 22.10 -3.07
C GLY A 159 -4.77 21.26 -4.18
N LEU A 160 -4.65 19.95 -3.99
CA LEU A 160 -4.03 19.03 -4.95
C LEU A 160 -5.04 18.62 -6.02
N PRO A 161 -4.66 18.67 -7.32
CA PRO A 161 -5.55 18.28 -8.41
C PRO A 161 -5.76 16.77 -8.45
N MET A 162 -7.02 16.35 -8.50
CA MET A 162 -7.43 14.95 -8.56
C MET A 162 -8.60 14.76 -9.50
N THR A 163 -8.96 13.52 -9.83
CA THR A 163 -10.13 13.21 -10.64
C THR A 163 -11.42 13.62 -9.94
N PRO A 164 -12.41 14.19 -10.68
CA PRO A 164 -13.76 14.37 -10.16
C PRO A 164 -14.30 13.04 -9.64
N HIS A 165 -14.93 13.04 -8.49
CA HIS A 165 -15.44 11.83 -7.86
C HIS A 165 -16.68 12.07 -7.01
N VAL A 166 -17.43 10.99 -6.78
CA VAL A 166 -18.59 10.94 -5.90
C VAL A 166 -18.42 9.75 -4.97
N THR A 167 -18.69 9.95 -3.68
CA THR A 167 -18.73 8.85 -2.71
C THR A 167 -20.18 8.54 -2.35
N ILE A 168 -20.53 7.24 -2.40
CA ILE A 168 -21.86 6.72 -2.10
C ILE A 168 -21.71 5.60 -1.06
N LEU A 169 -22.50 5.68 0.02
CA LEU A 169 -22.57 4.60 0.99
C LEU A 169 -23.40 3.44 0.44
N ARG A 170 -22.99 2.21 0.70
CA ARG A 170 -23.73 0.99 0.37
C ARG A 170 -25.19 1.04 0.85
N SER A 171 -25.43 1.57 2.06
CA SER A 171 -26.78 1.76 2.60
C SER A 171 -27.61 2.74 1.78
N ALA A 172 -27.01 3.86 1.35
CA ALA A 172 -27.70 4.85 0.51
C ALA A 172 -27.99 4.30 -0.90
N TRP A 173 -27.05 3.55 -1.47
CA TRP A 173 -27.25 2.85 -2.75
C TRP A 173 -28.43 1.87 -2.66
N ARG A 174 -28.46 1.04 -1.63
CA ARG A 174 -29.54 0.04 -1.43
C ARG A 174 -30.89 0.68 -1.14
N ALA A 175 -30.93 1.83 -0.45
CA ALA A 175 -32.16 2.53 -0.12
C ALA A 175 -32.81 3.23 -1.34
N ASP A 176 -32.01 3.90 -2.17
CA ASP A 176 -32.47 4.60 -3.37
C ASP A 176 -31.38 4.63 -4.46
N PRO A 177 -31.26 3.56 -5.27
CA PRO A 177 -30.32 3.52 -6.38
C PRO A 177 -30.57 4.64 -7.40
N GLY A 178 -31.82 5.04 -7.60
CA GLY A 178 -32.22 6.10 -8.53
C GLY A 178 -31.64 7.46 -8.13
N ARG A 179 -31.68 7.80 -6.85
CA ARG A 179 -31.06 9.02 -6.31
C ARG A 179 -29.53 8.99 -6.48
N ALA A 180 -28.92 7.88 -6.18
CA ALA A 180 -27.48 7.70 -6.35
C ALA A 180 -27.07 7.89 -7.82
N MET A 181 -27.77 7.27 -8.75
CA MET A 181 -27.53 7.42 -10.18
C MET A 181 -27.71 8.84 -10.68
N ARG A 182 -28.77 9.54 -10.25
CA ARG A 182 -28.96 10.97 -10.60
C ARG A 182 -27.81 11.84 -10.14
N ARG A 183 -27.25 11.55 -8.95
CA ARG A 183 -26.07 12.25 -8.43
C ARG A 183 -24.83 11.99 -9.29
N ILE A 184 -24.56 10.72 -9.63
CA ILE A 184 -23.46 10.34 -10.51
C ILE A 184 -23.56 11.05 -11.87
N ASP A 185 -24.73 10.96 -12.54
CA ASP A 185 -24.95 11.57 -13.86
C ASP A 185 -24.80 13.10 -13.85
N LYS A 186 -25.18 13.76 -12.74
CA LYS A 186 -25.03 15.21 -12.57
C LYS A 186 -23.56 15.63 -12.42
N GLU A 187 -22.77 14.88 -11.62
CA GLU A 187 -21.45 15.32 -11.17
C GLU A 187 -20.30 14.74 -12.01
N LEU A 188 -20.51 13.60 -12.70
CA LEU A 188 -19.45 12.88 -13.41
C LEU A 188 -19.75 12.66 -14.90
N ARG A 189 -18.70 12.35 -15.67
CA ARG A 189 -18.77 12.00 -17.10
C ARG A 189 -18.09 10.67 -17.37
N TYR A 190 -18.68 9.84 -18.23
CA TYR A 190 -18.12 8.53 -18.60
C TYR A 190 -16.82 8.65 -19.41
N PRO A 191 -15.89 7.68 -19.34
CA PRO A 191 -15.99 6.46 -18.52
C PRO A 191 -15.79 6.74 -17.03
N LEU A 192 -16.35 5.87 -16.17
CA LEU A 192 -16.22 5.94 -14.73
C LEU A 192 -15.46 4.73 -14.19
N PHE A 193 -14.86 4.89 -13.02
CA PHE A 193 -14.26 3.80 -12.24
C PHE A 193 -14.99 3.72 -10.90
N VAL A 194 -15.64 2.59 -10.66
CA VAL A 194 -16.35 2.29 -9.41
C VAL A 194 -15.44 1.44 -8.54
N LYS A 195 -15.15 1.92 -7.34
CA LYS A 195 -14.10 1.35 -6.45
C LYS A 195 -14.60 1.21 -5.02
N PRO A 196 -14.32 0.11 -4.29
CA PRO A 196 -14.41 0.11 -2.83
C PRO A 196 -13.39 1.11 -2.25
N ALA A 197 -13.72 1.78 -1.14
CA ALA A 197 -12.85 2.82 -0.58
C ALA A 197 -11.59 2.24 0.08
N ASN A 198 -11.73 1.16 0.87
CA ASN A 198 -10.66 0.58 1.69
C ASN A 198 -10.15 -0.76 1.14
N LEU A 199 -9.69 -0.77 -0.11
CA LEU A 199 -9.13 -1.99 -0.70
C LEU A 199 -8.03 -1.63 -1.69
N GLY A 200 -6.96 -2.45 -1.70
CA GLY A 200 -5.81 -2.34 -2.59
C GLY A 200 -5.93 -3.23 -3.84
N SER A 201 -4.84 -3.27 -4.62
CA SER A 201 -4.61 -4.19 -5.74
C SER A 201 -5.73 -4.30 -6.77
N SER A 202 -6.48 -3.23 -6.99
CA SER A 202 -7.57 -3.17 -7.98
C SER A 202 -8.73 -4.17 -7.73
N VAL A 203 -8.81 -4.80 -6.56
CA VAL A 203 -9.88 -5.74 -6.22
C VAL A 203 -11.21 -4.98 -6.08
N GLY A 204 -12.26 -5.49 -6.71
CA GLY A 204 -13.59 -4.89 -6.68
C GLY A 204 -13.75 -3.60 -7.51
N ILE A 205 -12.75 -3.24 -8.31
CA ILE A 205 -12.80 -2.09 -9.21
C ILE A 205 -13.45 -2.48 -10.54
N SER A 206 -14.34 -1.63 -11.04
CA SER A 206 -14.98 -1.77 -12.35
C SER A 206 -14.81 -0.50 -13.17
N LYS A 207 -14.41 -0.65 -14.46
CA LYS A 207 -14.49 0.41 -15.45
C LYS A 207 -15.87 0.38 -16.09
N VAL A 208 -16.58 1.49 -16.02
CA VAL A 208 -17.95 1.67 -16.50
C VAL A 208 -17.93 2.62 -17.69
N LYS A 209 -18.33 2.16 -18.87
CA LYS A 209 -18.35 2.95 -20.10
C LYS A 209 -19.71 3.61 -20.35
N THR A 210 -20.77 3.00 -19.83
CA THR A 210 -22.14 3.46 -20.03
C THR A 210 -22.95 3.43 -18.73
N ARG A 211 -24.05 4.19 -18.70
CA ARG A 211 -24.95 4.23 -17.55
C ARG A 211 -25.54 2.86 -17.18
N ALA A 212 -25.75 2.00 -18.15
CA ALA A 212 -26.33 0.67 -17.94
C ALA A 212 -25.44 -0.24 -17.07
N GLU A 213 -24.12 -0.01 -17.08
CA GLU A 213 -23.13 -0.84 -16.37
C GLU A 213 -22.97 -0.45 -14.88
N ILE A 214 -23.47 0.75 -14.46
CA ILE A 214 -23.25 1.28 -13.10
C ILE A 214 -23.80 0.32 -12.03
N SER A 215 -25.01 -0.21 -12.24
CA SER A 215 -25.68 -1.02 -11.22
C SER A 215 -24.85 -2.25 -10.86
N ALA A 216 -24.36 -2.97 -11.85
CA ALA A 216 -23.51 -4.15 -11.63
C ALA A 216 -22.18 -3.78 -10.95
N ALA A 217 -21.57 -2.66 -11.35
CA ALA A 217 -20.32 -2.18 -10.75
C ALA A 217 -20.50 -1.75 -9.29
N MET A 218 -21.62 -1.09 -8.97
CA MET A 218 -21.97 -0.70 -7.59
C MET A 218 -22.22 -1.91 -6.70
N GLU A 219 -22.93 -2.94 -7.19
CA GLU A 219 -23.16 -4.18 -6.44
C GLU A 219 -21.85 -4.92 -6.20
N LEU A 220 -20.95 -5.00 -7.20
CA LEU A 220 -19.65 -5.60 -7.03
C LEU A 220 -18.84 -4.88 -5.94
N ALA A 221 -18.68 -3.56 -6.03
CA ALA A 221 -17.94 -2.78 -5.05
C ALA A 221 -18.57 -2.84 -3.65
N ALA A 222 -19.89 -2.90 -3.57
CA ALA A 222 -20.66 -3.03 -2.32
C ALA A 222 -20.43 -4.36 -1.58
N ASN A 223 -19.92 -5.40 -2.23
CA ASN A 223 -19.51 -6.63 -1.55
C ASN A 223 -18.22 -6.46 -0.74
N PHE A 224 -17.37 -5.52 -1.15
CA PHE A 224 -16.04 -5.34 -0.57
C PHE A 224 -15.97 -4.20 0.45
N ASP A 225 -16.83 -3.16 0.32
CA ASP A 225 -16.82 -2.04 1.27
C ASP A 225 -18.23 -1.46 1.47
N ARG A 226 -18.41 -0.82 2.62
CA ARG A 226 -19.58 0.01 2.90
C ARG A 226 -19.55 1.36 2.17
N LYS A 227 -18.40 1.82 1.75
CA LYS A 227 -18.13 3.09 1.09
C LYS A 227 -17.62 2.83 -0.32
N ILE A 228 -18.30 3.41 -1.31
CA ILE A 228 -18.00 3.23 -2.73
C ILE A 228 -17.62 4.58 -3.31
N VAL A 229 -16.44 4.66 -3.92
CA VAL A 229 -15.93 5.84 -4.62
C VAL A 229 -16.11 5.64 -6.12
N ILE A 230 -16.76 6.58 -6.78
CA ILE A 230 -16.98 6.61 -8.22
C ILE A 230 -16.15 7.76 -8.78
N GLU A 231 -15.20 7.48 -9.64
CA GLU A 231 -14.26 8.45 -10.21
C GLU A 231 -14.46 8.59 -11.72
N GLN A 232 -14.33 9.81 -12.21
CA GLN A 232 -14.32 10.07 -13.64
C GLN A 232 -12.97 9.60 -14.25
N GLY A 233 -13.03 8.93 -15.40
CA GLY A 233 -11.84 8.53 -16.14
C GLY A 233 -11.05 9.73 -16.68
N VAL A 234 -9.74 9.71 -16.50
CA VAL A 234 -8.84 10.80 -16.92
C VAL A 234 -8.74 10.88 -18.43
N GLY A 235 -8.90 12.06 -18.98
CA GLY A 235 -8.83 12.33 -20.42
C GLY A 235 -10.12 12.03 -21.22
N GLY A 236 -11.11 11.39 -20.61
CA GLY A 236 -12.41 11.10 -21.24
C GLY A 236 -12.42 9.83 -22.12
N PRO A 237 -13.46 9.67 -22.97
CA PRO A 237 -13.65 8.47 -23.77
C PRO A 237 -12.49 8.21 -24.74
N GLY A 238 -12.01 6.97 -24.78
CA GLY A 238 -10.94 6.54 -25.69
C GLY A 238 -9.53 6.98 -25.31
N VAL A 239 -9.37 7.79 -24.26
CA VAL A 239 -8.06 8.20 -23.77
C VAL A 239 -7.50 7.16 -22.80
N LYS A 240 -6.27 6.71 -23.03
CA LYS A 240 -5.47 5.95 -22.07
C LYS A 240 -4.50 6.93 -21.41
N PRO A 241 -4.70 7.30 -20.13
CA PRO A 241 -3.76 8.16 -19.44
C PRO A 241 -2.43 7.41 -19.21
N ARG A 242 -1.34 8.16 -19.08
CA ARG A 242 -0.07 7.63 -18.60
C ARG A 242 -0.16 7.44 -17.09
N GLU A 243 0.37 6.32 -16.61
CA GLU A 243 0.44 5.99 -15.19
C GLU A 243 1.84 6.31 -14.68
N LEU A 244 1.95 7.30 -13.80
CA LEU A 244 3.22 7.80 -13.28
C LEU A 244 3.30 7.56 -11.78
N GLU A 245 4.48 7.16 -11.30
CA GLU A 245 4.72 6.84 -9.91
C GLU A 245 5.95 7.58 -9.37
N VAL A 246 5.87 8.01 -8.12
CA VAL A 246 6.96 8.66 -7.38
C VAL A 246 7.09 7.99 -6.02
N ALA A 247 8.31 7.62 -5.65
CA ALA A 247 8.61 7.16 -4.31
C ALA A 247 8.95 8.37 -3.42
N VAL A 248 8.33 8.44 -2.24
CA VAL A 248 8.62 9.47 -1.23
C VAL A 248 9.24 8.79 -0.01
N LEU A 249 10.26 9.42 0.58
CA LEU A 249 11.05 8.92 1.70
C LEU A 249 11.31 10.05 2.70
N GLY A 250 11.04 9.84 3.96
CA GLY A 250 11.31 10.78 5.05
C GLY A 250 10.17 10.88 6.06
N ASN A 251 10.39 11.66 7.10
CA ASN A 251 9.37 12.05 8.08
C ASN A 251 8.95 13.52 7.80
N ASP A 252 9.38 14.48 8.59
CA ASP A 252 8.97 15.89 8.50
C ASP A 252 9.51 16.61 7.25
N ALA A 253 10.66 16.18 6.73
CA ALA A 253 11.27 16.69 5.52
C ALA A 253 11.37 15.59 4.44
N PRO A 254 10.24 15.16 3.84
CA PRO A 254 10.25 14.07 2.87
C PRO A 254 10.83 14.49 1.53
N GLU A 255 11.55 13.55 0.91
CA GLU A 255 12.13 13.71 -0.41
C GLU A 255 11.41 12.83 -1.44
N ALA A 256 11.32 13.31 -2.68
CA ALA A 256 10.75 12.58 -3.80
C ALA A 256 11.86 12.03 -4.73
N SER A 257 11.71 10.80 -5.16
CA SER A 257 12.56 10.14 -6.16
C SER A 257 12.43 10.76 -7.55
N VAL A 258 13.12 10.20 -8.54
CA VAL A 258 12.78 10.39 -9.96
C VAL A 258 11.35 9.87 -10.21
N VAL A 259 10.70 10.39 -11.27
CA VAL A 259 9.38 9.89 -11.69
C VAL A 259 9.56 8.65 -12.56
N GLY A 260 8.80 7.61 -12.27
CA GLY A 260 8.68 6.43 -13.13
C GLY A 260 7.35 6.40 -13.86
N GLU A 261 7.28 5.59 -14.91
CA GLU A 261 6.06 5.34 -15.69
C GLU A 261 5.83 3.84 -15.80
N ILE A 262 4.62 3.42 -15.52
CA ILE A 262 4.14 2.08 -15.83
C ILE A 262 3.46 2.12 -17.19
N ILE A 263 3.89 1.24 -18.07
CA ILE A 263 3.26 1.01 -19.38
C ILE A 263 2.54 -0.34 -19.28
N PRO A 264 1.22 -0.34 -18.95
CA PRO A 264 0.47 -1.58 -18.80
C PRO A 264 0.39 -2.31 -20.14
N ALA A 265 0.60 -3.64 -20.13
CA ALA A 265 0.46 -4.47 -21.31
C ALA A 265 -1.02 -4.60 -21.74
N ARG A 266 -1.96 -4.44 -20.82
CA ARG A 266 -3.42 -4.50 -21.05
C ARG A 266 -4.08 -3.13 -20.90
N GLU A 267 -5.37 -3.02 -21.24
CA GLU A 267 -6.17 -1.78 -21.10
C GLU A 267 -6.26 -1.30 -19.64
N PHE A 268 -6.24 -2.24 -18.68
CA PHE A 268 -6.34 -1.96 -17.26
C PHE A 268 -5.22 -2.68 -16.49
N TYR A 269 -4.56 -1.96 -15.58
CA TYR A 269 -3.48 -2.48 -14.73
C TYR A 269 -4.08 -3.11 -13.45
N ASP A 270 -4.65 -4.30 -13.62
CA ASP A 270 -5.27 -5.09 -12.55
C ASP A 270 -4.24 -5.94 -11.76
N TYR A 271 -4.73 -6.74 -10.82
CA TYR A 271 -3.90 -7.61 -9.98
C TYR A 271 -3.06 -8.58 -10.81
N GLU A 272 -3.66 -9.19 -11.83
CA GLU A 272 -3.00 -10.15 -12.73
C GLU A 272 -1.86 -9.49 -13.51
N ALA A 273 -2.11 -8.28 -14.06
CA ALA A 273 -1.11 -7.48 -14.76
C ALA A 273 0.03 -6.98 -13.86
N LYS A 274 -0.22 -6.84 -12.55
CA LYS A 274 0.79 -6.40 -11.57
C LYS A 274 1.72 -7.51 -11.13
N TYR A 275 1.24 -8.77 -11.01
CA TYR A 275 1.94 -9.78 -10.23
C TYR A 275 2.06 -11.16 -10.90
N GLU A 276 1.24 -11.47 -11.91
CA GLU A 276 1.14 -12.81 -12.48
C GLU A 276 1.63 -12.91 -13.93
N LEU A 277 1.60 -11.79 -14.66
CA LEU A 277 2.04 -11.78 -16.07
C LEU A 277 3.56 -11.73 -16.17
N SER A 278 4.10 -12.52 -17.10
CA SER A 278 5.53 -12.55 -17.43
C SER A 278 5.74 -12.65 -18.95
N GLY A 279 6.92 -12.26 -19.42
CA GLY A 279 7.25 -12.31 -20.84
C GLY A 279 6.60 -11.18 -21.65
N PRO A 280 6.06 -11.46 -22.87
CA PRO A 280 5.51 -10.41 -23.75
C PRO A 280 4.34 -9.63 -23.17
N ASP A 281 3.61 -10.24 -22.23
CA ASP A 281 2.45 -9.66 -21.55
C ASP A 281 2.82 -8.94 -20.24
N GLU A 282 4.11 -8.82 -19.91
CA GLU A 282 4.58 -8.11 -18.73
C GLU A 282 4.48 -6.60 -18.93
N SER A 283 3.97 -5.90 -17.91
CA SER A 283 3.95 -4.44 -17.89
C SER A 283 5.37 -3.87 -17.79
N ARG A 284 5.70 -2.88 -18.62
CA ARG A 284 7.05 -2.29 -18.67
C ARG A 284 7.15 -1.09 -17.76
N CYS A 285 8.29 -0.95 -17.08
CA CYS A 285 8.65 0.21 -16.28
C CYS A 285 9.64 1.09 -17.06
N LEU A 286 9.35 2.36 -17.20
CA LEU A 286 10.26 3.36 -17.75
C LEU A 286 10.74 4.28 -16.63
N ILE A 287 12.01 4.18 -16.25
CA ILE A 287 12.62 4.95 -15.16
C ILE A 287 13.94 5.57 -15.65
N PRO A 288 14.08 6.90 -15.65
CA PRO A 288 13.03 7.87 -15.39
C PRO A 288 11.99 7.95 -16.52
N ALA A 289 10.78 8.40 -16.19
CA ALA A 289 9.71 8.66 -17.16
C ALA A 289 10.10 9.77 -18.14
N ARG A 290 9.65 9.68 -19.40
CA ARG A 290 9.88 10.73 -20.40
C ARG A 290 8.96 11.91 -20.18
N LEU A 291 9.42 12.90 -19.43
CA LEU A 291 8.71 14.11 -19.03
C LEU A 291 9.58 15.34 -19.26
N THR A 292 8.96 16.52 -19.41
CA THR A 292 9.70 17.79 -19.36
C THR A 292 10.16 18.06 -17.92
N ALA A 293 11.19 18.90 -17.76
CA ALA A 293 11.66 19.30 -16.43
C ALA A 293 10.54 19.94 -15.58
N ALA A 294 9.68 20.76 -16.19
CA ALA A 294 8.55 21.38 -15.51
C ALA A 294 7.52 20.35 -15.02
N GLN A 295 7.19 19.33 -15.84
CA GLN A 295 6.31 18.24 -15.44
C GLN A 295 6.90 17.40 -14.31
N THR A 296 8.18 17.04 -14.44
CA THR A 296 8.92 16.28 -13.41
C THR A 296 8.90 17.03 -12.07
N ASN A 297 9.25 18.29 -12.05
CA ASN A 297 9.27 19.10 -10.83
C ASN A 297 7.87 19.24 -10.22
N LYS A 298 6.86 19.48 -11.06
CA LYS A 298 5.47 19.56 -10.61
C LYS A 298 5.01 18.25 -9.94
N ILE A 299 5.25 17.10 -10.58
CA ILE A 299 4.83 15.78 -10.07
C ILE A 299 5.55 15.48 -8.75
N ARG A 300 6.85 15.72 -8.66
CA ARG A 300 7.62 15.51 -7.44
C ARG A 300 7.13 16.39 -6.28
N ALA A 301 6.85 17.66 -6.55
CA ALA A 301 6.31 18.57 -5.55
C ALA A 301 4.91 18.13 -5.08
N MET A 302 4.05 17.71 -5.99
CA MET A 302 2.73 17.17 -5.67
C MET A 302 2.83 15.86 -4.86
N ALA A 303 3.82 14.99 -5.14
CA ALA A 303 4.03 13.77 -4.40
C ALA A 303 4.40 14.04 -2.93
N VAL A 304 5.30 15.00 -2.68
CA VAL A 304 5.66 15.44 -1.32
C VAL A 304 4.44 16.04 -0.62
N ALA A 305 3.71 16.92 -1.29
CA ALA A 305 2.51 17.54 -0.72
C ALA A 305 1.40 16.52 -0.39
N ALA A 306 1.20 15.50 -1.25
CA ALA A 306 0.25 14.43 -0.99
C ALA A 306 0.65 13.55 0.20
N PHE A 307 1.94 13.24 0.32
CA PHE A 307 2.50 12.51 1.45
C PHE A 307 2.26 13.24 2.76
N GLN A 308 2.56 14.54 2.80
CA GLN A 308 2.34 15.40 3.97
C GLN A 308 0.84 15.58 4.27
N ALA A 309 0.00 15.79 3.25
CA ALA A 309 -1.44 15.94 3.44
C ALA A 309 -2.09 14.70 4.06
N CYS A 310 -1.56 13.51 3.79
CA CYS A 310 -2.01 12.25 4.38
C CYS A 310 -1.32 11.92 5.71
N GLU A 311 -0.50 12.80 6.29
CA GLU A 311 0.26 12.54 7.53
C GLU A 311 1.11 11.26 7.42
N CYS A 312 1.70 11.01 6.25
CA CYS A 312 2.58 9.87 6.02
C CYS A 312 3.95 10.08 6.67
N SER A 313 4.64 8.97 6.95
CA SER A 313 6.00 8.94 7.48
C SER A 313 6.77 7.75 6.90
N GLY A 314 8.09 7.87 6.88
CA GLY A 314 9.01 6.82 6.43
C GLY A 314 8.98 6.65 4.92
N LEU A 315 7.95 6.03 4.37
CA LEU A 315 7.81 5.75 2.94
C LEU A 315 6.38 5.86 2.45
N ALA A 316 6.24 6.24 1.19
CA ALA A 316 5.02 6.01 0.40
C ALA A 316 5.33 6.03 -1.09
N ARG A 317 4.51 5.36 -1.91
CA ARG A 317 4.46 5.57 -3.36
C ARG A 317 3.24 6.40 -3.69
N VAL A 318 3.45 7.46 -4.44
CA VAL A 318 2.40 8.37 -4.88
C VAL A 318 2.18 8.17 -6.37
N ASP A 319 0.93 7.86 -6.74
CA ASP A 319 0.55 7.46 -8.08
C ASP A 319 -0.26 8.56 -8.76
N PHE A 320 0.05 8.84 -10.02
CA PHE A 320 -0.55 9.90 -10.83
C PHE A 320 -1.08 9.36 -12.15
N LEU A 321 -2.13 10.00 -12.64
CA LEU A 321 -2.65 9.80 -13.98
C LEU A 321 -2.42 11.07 -14.80
N MET A 322 -1.82 10.93 -15.99
CA MET A 322 -1.55 12.06 -16.86
C MET A 322 -2.27 11.89 -18.19
N ALA A 323 -3.25 12.75 -18.45
CA ALA A 323 -3.85 12.85 -19.77
C ALA A 323 -2.92 13.55 -20.75
N PRO A 324 -2.82 13.11 -22.02
CA PRO A 324 -2.04 13.79 -23.02
C PRO A 324 -2.59 15.20 -23.32
N ALA A 325 -1.73 16.10 -23.76
CA ALA A 325 -2.17 17.38 -24.29
C ALA A 325 -3.09 17.16 -25.53
N SER A 326 -4.19 17.87 -25.62
CA SER A 326 -5.14 17.78 -26.73
C SER A 326 -5.76 19.12 -27.06
N GLN A 327 -5.92 19.41 -28.37
CA GLN A 327 -6.65 20.60 -28.90
C GLN A 327 -6.40 21.90 -28.12
N GLY A 328 -5.12 22.26 -27.90
CA GLY A 328 -4.74 23.49 -27.19
C GLY A 328 -4.82 23.43 -25.67
N ARG A 329 -5.16 22.27 -25.09
CA ARG A 329 -5.10 22.04 -23.64
C ARG A 329 -3.77 21.39 -23.27
N PRO A 330 -3.08 21.88 -22.25
CA PRO A 330 -1.85 21.25 -21.74
C PRO A 330 -2.18 19.85 -21.19
N ALA A 331 -1.16 19.00 -21.07
CA ALA A 331 -1.29 17.72 -20.39
C ALA A 331 -1.81 17.93 -18.95
N GLU A 332 -2.85 17.20 -18.59
CA GLU A 332 -3.45 17.26 -17.26
C GLU A 332 -2.81 16.18 -16.38
N ILE A 333 -2.24 16.60 -15.24
CA ILE A 333 -1.61 15.71 -14.26
C ILE A 333 -2.48 15.71 -13.02
N LEU A 334 -3.04 14.55 -12.69
CA LEU A 334 -3.95 14.34 -11.58
C LEU A 334 -3.39 13.31 -10.61
N LEU A 335 -3.50 13.61 -9.33
CA LEU A 335 -3.17 12.69 -8.25
C LEU A 335 -4.22 11.57 -8.19
N ASN A 336 -3.76 10.34 -8.12
CA ASN A 336 -4.62 9.15 -8.04
C ASN A 336 -4.71 8.64 -6.60
N GLU A 337 -3.58 8.15 -6.06
CA GLU A 337 -3.54 7.58 -4.71
C GLU A 337 -2.15 7.65 -4.06
N VAL A 338 -2.11 7.39 -2.75
CA VAL A 338 -0.90 7.23 -1.94
C VAL A 338 -0.91 5.82 -1.34
N ASN A 339 0.19 5.07 -1.53
CA ASN A 339 0.38 3.73 -0.99
C ASN A 339 1.44 3.78 0.11
N THR A 340 1.06 3.52 1.35
CA THR A 340 1.94 3.69 2.52
C THR A 340 2.89 2.54 2.79
N LEU A 341 2.60 1.34 2.27
CA LEU A 341 3.51 0.18 2.27
C LEU A 341 3.59 -0.42 0.86
N PRO A 342 4.21 0.28 -0.10
CA PRO A 342 4.31 -0.20 -1.47
C PRO A 342 5.11 -1.50 -1.55
N GLY A 343 4.89 -2.30 -2.61
CA GLY A 343 5.68 -3.50 -2.86
C GLY A 343 7.19 -3.23 -2.74
N PHE A 344 7.91 -4.11 -2.03
CA PHE A 344 9.30 -3.89 -1.64
C PHE A 344 10.23 -5.03 -2.11
N THR A 345 9.95 -5.60 -3.28
CA THR A 345 10.89 -6.52 -3.95
C THR A 345 11.91 -5.73 -4.77
N SER A 346 13.01 -6.36 -5.16
CA SER A 346 14.03 -5.74 -6.03
C SER A 346 13.47 -5.29 -7.41
N ILE A 347 12.35 -5.87 -7.84
CA ILE A 347 11.67 -5.52 -9.09
C ILE A 347 10.51 -4.53 -8.89
N SER A 348 10.12 -4.23 -7.66
CA SER A 348 9.04 -3.28 -7.35
C SER A 348 9.44 -1.83 -7.67
N MET A 349 8.45 -1.01 -8.05
CA MET A 349 8.70 0.37 -8.47
C MET A 349 9.32 1.23 -7.37
N TYR A 350 8.86 1.12 -6.11
CA TYR A 350 9.38 1.95 -5.02
C TYR A 350 10.90 1.87 -4.87
N PRO A 351 11.51 0.68 -4.69
CA PRO A 351 12.97 0.60 -4.63
C PRO A 351 13.66 0.91 -5.97
N LYS A 352 13.07 0.56 -7.12
CA LYS A 352 13.65 0.93 -8.44
C LYS A 352 13.78 2.44 -8.61
N LEU A 353 12.78 3.20 -8.18
CA LEU A 353 12.78 4.66 -8.24
C LEU A 353 13.88 5.25 -7.37
N TRP A 354 14.11 4.72 -6.18
CA TRP A 354 15.20 5.17 -5.30
C TRP A 354 16.57 4.75 -5.82
N ILE A 355 16.71 3.55 -6.36
CA ILE A 355 17.97 3.12 -7.01
C ILE A 355 18.32 4.08 -8.17
N ALA A 356 17.35 4.41 -9.01
CA ALA A 356 17.52 5.36 -10.10
C ALA A 356 17.78 6.80 -9.62
N SER A 357 17.41 7.11 -8.37
CA SER A 357 17.72 8.38 -7.69
C SER A 357 19.05 8.37 -6.95
N GLY A 358 19.82 7.28 -7.03
CA GLY A 358 21.16 7.17 -6.40
C GLY A 358 21.15 6.57 -4.99
N VAL A 359 20.01 6.04 -4.50
CA VAL A 359 19.92 5.37 -3.19
C VAL A 359 19.88 3.85 -3.41
N PRO A 360 20.98 3.11 -3.14
CA PRO A 360 21.01 1.65 -3.27
C PRO A 360 20.02 0.96 -2.33
N TYR A 361 19.50 -0.21 -2.72
CA TYR A 361 18.47 -0.95 -1.99
C TYR A 361 18.82 -1.21 -0.51
N LEU A 362 20.06 -1.61 -0.23
CA LEU A 362 20.54 -1.81 1.14
C LEU A 362 20.49 -0.51 1.96
N LYS A 363 20.90 0.62 1.35
CA LYS A 363 20.86 1.94 1.99
C LYS A 363 19.44 2.44 2.21
N LEU A 364 18.53 2.08 1.32
CA LEU A 364 17.10 2.38 1.48
C LEU A 364 16.53 1.66 2.70
N ILE A 365 16.87 0.38 2.90
CA ILE A 365 16.48 -0.38 4.11
C ILE A 365 17.06 0.28 5.38
N ASP A 366 18.35 0.61 5.38
CA ASP A 366 19.01 1.30 6.49
C ASP A 366 18.24 2.59 6.84
N ARG A 367 17.97 3.45 5.82
CA ARG A 367 17.31 4.74 6.03
C ARG A 367 15.88 4.60 6.57
N LEU A 368 15.15 3.61 6.11
CA LEU A 368 13.80 3.34 6.60
C LEU A 368 13.78 2.92 8.08
N ILE A 369 14.75 2.11 8.50
CA ILE A 369 14.92 1.73 9.90
C ILE A 369 15.30 2.96 10.74
N GLU A 370 16.22 3.80 10.26
CA GLU A 370 16.61 5.06 10.92
C GLU A 370 15.41 5.98 11.11
N LEU A 371 14.60 6.21 10.05
CA LEU A 371 13.39 7.03 10.10
C LEU A 371 12.36 6.50 11.11
N ALA A 372 12.21 5.19 11.22
CA ALA A 372 11.33 4.57 12.21
C ALA A 372 11.80 4.88 13.63
N MET A 373 13.10 4.76 13.90
CA MET A 373 13.71 5.05 15.19
C MET A 373 13.64 6.56 15.52
N GLU A 374 13.87 7.43 14.54
CA GLU A 374 13.73 8.88 14.69
C GLU A 374 12.31 9.27 15.13
N ARG A 375 11.28 8.78 14.41
CA ARG A 375 9.88 9.03 14.74
C ARG A 375 9.48 8.50 16.12
N HIS A 376 9.91 7.28 16.45
CA HIS A 376 9.62 6.68 17.75
C HIS A 376 10.25 7.50 18.90
N LYS A 377 11.49 7.93 18.72
CA LYS A 377 12.20 8.78 19.70
C LYS A 377 11.49 10.11 19.90
N GLU A 378 11.12 10.80 18.82
CA GLU A 378 10.41 12.07 18.86
C GLU A 378 9.07 11.93 19.62
N ARG A 379 8.33 10.86 19.31
CA ARG A 379 7.09 10.56 20.01
C ARG A 379 7.28 10.30 21.51
N ALA A 380 8.36 9.64 21.90
CA ALA A 380 8.67 9.35 23.30
C ALA A 380 8.90 10.63 24.14
N GLU A 381 9.17 11.78 23.49
CA GLU A 381 9.26 13.09 24.16
C GLU A 381 7.89 13.68 24.49
N THR A 382 6.79 13.11 23.95
CA THR A 382 5.42 13.58 24.20
C THR A 382 4.94 13.13 25.56
N ARG A 383 4.40 14.07 26.34
CA ARG A 383 3.81 13.78 27.65
C ARG A 383 2.34 13.44 27.49
N PHE A 384 1.93 12.28 27.97
CA PHE A 384 0.53 11.83 27.96
C PHE A 384 -0.20 12.02 29.32
N SER A 385 0.51 12.46 30.31
CA SER A 385 -0.02 12.77 31.67
C SER A 385 0.58 14.07 32.22
N ARG A 386 -0.11 14.69 33.14
CA ARG A 386 0.35 15.90 33.87
C ARG A 386 1.28 15.53 35.01
#